data_6da073f0d99f140f3fc8babadccf25fa
#
_entry.id   6da073f0d99f140f3fc8babadccf25fa
#
_cell.length_a   1.000
_cell.length_b   1.000
_cell.length_c   1.000
_cell.angle_alpha   90.00
_cell.angle_beta   90.00
_cell.angle_gamma   90.00
#
_symmetry.space_group_name_H-M   'P 1'
#
loop_
_entity.id
_entity.type
_entity.pdbx_description
1 polymer ?
#
loop_
_entity_poly.entity_id
_entity_poly.type
_entity_poly.pdbx_seq_one_letter_code
_entity_poly.pdbx_strand_id
1 'polypeptide(L)'
;MDSLEIHLRHVDVDIGTVRILHDLNLTISGSDHFAVLGDNGAGKTTLLRLLVGELWPSQRSSGQRIYRLFGEDCLSPIGVRPHVRLVTPDMADWYLRHDLRVPVWEVICAGLSNTPFLYHEPSDAERGKARTLGLEMGLGLVLDRPMRSVSTGQAKRALLARALIAEPLLLAVDELTQGLDRQGQLRLLDALNRIAATGRTRLLVSGHGLLPVPEEVRGRIYLEHGRLAPRPARVLPGVLDLPDRQAAESKSDKVVELESCSVVMDGQAAVDSLSWTVRAGECWGVFGHNGSGKSTLLQLVTGYRRPWPGGETRWFGLSGLTRIGQIRSRIGILAPWIGERIEQSALCRDVLLSGLCDGLGVHSGLSSEEVRKVEELGQAWGMGQWLDRPLGSLSYGQRRQVMLARAVVHAPELLVLDEPFSGLDASWQTRMILLLRHWAAQGRTLVLATHSPEHMDNLLSHGIILAQGRCVAADEWSGLRGHSAFAALFDAPGQIRAGS
;
A
#
# COMPACT_ATOMS: atom_id res chain seq x y z
N MET A 1 -37.00 11.47 5.55
CA MET A 1 -35.57 11.23 5.31
C MET A 1 -35.38 9.73 5.26
N ASP A 2 -35.04 9.23 4.10
CA ASP A 2 -34.87 7.82 3.84
C ASP A 2 -33.72 7.27 4.66
N SER A 3 -34.01 6.55 5.73
CA SER A 3 -32.99 6.13 6.68
C SER A 3 -32.74 4.64 6.53
N LEU A 4 -31.50 4.30 6.36
CA LEU A 4 -30.99 2.95 6.58
C LEU A 4 -30.31 2.93 7.96
N GLU A 5 -30.75 2.03 8.86
CA GLU A 5 -30.05 1.72 10.09
C GLU A 5 -29.58 0.27 10.06
N ILE A 6 -28.47 0.01 10.72
CA ILE A 6 -27.89 -1.33 10.83
C ILE A 6 -27.59 -1.61 12.29
N HIS A 7 -28.19 -2.68 12.81
CA HIS A 7 -27.99 -3.13 14.18
C HIS A 7 -27.34 -4.51 14.20
N LEU A 8 -26.19 -4.61 14.83
CA LEU A 8 -25.53 -5.87 15.15
C LEU A 8 -25.76 -6.17 16.64
N ARG A 9 -26.24 -7.36 16.93
CA ARG A 9 -26.47 -7.85 18.31
C ARG A 9 -25.75 -9.17 18.47
N HIS A 10 -24.69 -9.22 19.27
CA HIS A 10 -23.89 -10.41 19.56
C HIS A 10 -23.43 -11.16 18.30
N VAL A 11 -23.02 -10.41 17.27
CA VAL A 11 -22.71 -10.99 15.96
C VAL A 11 -21.28 -11.51 15.92
N ASP A 12 -21.15 -12.78 15.57
CA ASP A 12 -19.90 -13.42 15.16
C ASP A 12 -19.87 -13.59 13.63
N VAL A 13 -18.67 -13.63 13.02
CA VAL A 13 -18.50 -13.97 11.62
C VAL A 13 -17.37 -14.97 11.47
N ASP A 14 -17.67 -16.09 10.80
CA ASP A 14 -16.72 -17.14 10.47
C ASP A 14 -16.39 -17.08 8.96
N ILE A 15 -15.10 -17.23 8.59
CA ILE A 15 -14.65 -17.46 7.22
C ILE A 15 -13.98 -18.83 7.19
N GLY A 16 -14.63 -19.78 6.53
CA GLY A 16 -14.26 -21.19 6.62
C GLY A 16 -14.39 -21.71 8.06
N THR A 17 -13.29 -22.17 8.65
CA THR A 17 -13.25 -22.66 10.02
C THR A 17 -12.80 -21.61 11.04
N VAL A 18 -12.37 -20.44 10.59
CA VAL A 18 -11.75 -19.40 11.42
C VAL A 18 -12.77 -18.32 11.74
N ARG A 19 -12.92 -18.01 13.04
CA ARG A 19 -13.71 -16.87 13.48
C ARG A 19 -12.91 -15.59 13.35
N ILE A 20 -13.44 -14.64 12.59
CA ILE A 20 -12.80 -13.34 12.29
C ILE A 20 -13.38 -12.22 13.13
N LEU A 21 -14.71 -12.20 13.32
CA LEU A 21 -15.37 -11.21 14.16
C LEU A 21 -16.05 -11.89 15.34
N HIS A 22 -15.96 -11.25 16.52
CA HIS A 22 -16.38 -11.84 17.78
C HIS A 22 -17.32 -10.91 18.53
N ASP A 23 -18.53 -11.37 18.82
CA ASP A 23 -19.50 -10.75 19.72
C ASP A 23 -19.72 -9.25 19.45
N LEU A 24 -19.96 -8.90 18.19
CA LEU A 24 -20.12 -7.51 17.80
C LEU A 24 -21.49 -6.97 18.22
N ASN A 25 -21.48 -5.87 18.96
CA ASN A 25 -22.63 -5.07 19.34
C ASN A 25 -22.45 -3.66 18.81
N LEU A 26 -23.08 -3.32 17.67
CA LEU A 26 -22.86 -2.07 16.95
C LEU A 26 -24.18 -1.56 16.36
N THR A 27 -24.43 -0.27 16.49
CA THR A 27 -25.53 0.41 15.80
C THR A 27 -24.97 1.50 14.90
N ILE A 28 -25.38 1.48 13.65
CA ILE A 28 -25.11 2.53 12.67
C ILE A 28 -26.44 3.14 12.29
N SER A 29 -26.72 4.34 12.78
CA SER A 29 -27.97 5.08 12.57
C SER A 29 -27.69 6.56 12.30
N GLY A 30 -28.73 7.32 11.96
CA GLY A 30 -28.62 8.75 11.68
C GLY A 30 -27.92 9.06 10.36
N SER A 31 -27.39 10.25 10.23
CA SER A 31 -26.69 10.77 9.04
C SER A 31 -25.15 10.75 9.18
N ASP A 32 -24.62 10.28 10.33
CA ASP A 32 -23.21 10.36 10.63
C ASP A 32 -22.39 9.44 9.73
N HIS A 33 -21.21 9.92 9.34
CA HIS A 33 -20.18 9.16 8.64
C HIS A 33 -19.23 8.54 9.66
N PHE A 34 -18.76 7.31 9.39
CA PHE A 34 -17.91 6.57 10.32
C PHE A 34 -16.59 6.13 9.68
N ALA A 35 -15.52 6.22 10.44
CA ALA A 35 -14.27 5.56 10.13
C ALA A 35 -14.14 4.26 10.94
N VAL A 36 -13.88 3.16 10.25
CA VAL A 36 -13.55 1.86 10.84
C VAL A 36 -12.04 1.76 10.93
N LEU A 37 -11.51 1.83 12.12
CA LEU A 37 -10.08 1.92 12.42
C LEU A 37 -9.59 0.66 13.14
N GLY A 38 -8.37 0.25 12.89
CA GLY A 38 -7.74 -0.91 13.51
C GLY A 38 -6.54 -1.37 12.71
N ASP A 39 -5.72 -2.23 13.31
CA ASP A 39 -4.53 -2.78 12.66
C ASP A 39 -4.90 -3.73 11.51
N ASN A 40 -3.90 -4.10 10.69
CA ASN A 40 -4.10 -5.09 9.65
C ASN A 40 -4.49 -6.45 10.28
N GLY A 41 -5.52 -7.07 9.71
CA GLY A 41 -6.08 -8.30 10.28
C GLY A 41 -7.07 -8.11 11.43
N ALA A 42 -7.35 -6.88 11.85
CA ALA A 42 -8.34 -6.60 12.89
C ALA A 42 -9.80 -6.96 12.50
N GLY A 43 -10.06 -7.25 11.20
CA GLY A 43 -11.39 -7.59 10.70
C GLY A 43 -12.16 -6.45 10.03
N LYS A 44 -11.50 -5.33 9.69
CA LYS A 44 -12.15 -4.14 9.09
C LYS A 44 -12.93 -4.46 7.81
N THR A 45 -12.27 -5.08 6.83
CA THR A 45 -12.90 -5.53 5.57
C THR A 45 -14.06 -6.48 5.82
N THR A 46 -13.91 -7.40 6.78
CA THR A 46 -14.95 -8.37 7.17
C THR A 46 -16.15 -7.66 7.78
N LEU A 47 -15.92 -6.63 8.61
CA LEU A 47 -17.00 -5.80 9.16
C LEU A 47 -17.73 -5.04 8.06
N LEU A 48 -17.01 -4.39 7.13
CA LEU A 48 -17.64 -3.68 6.02
C LEU A 48 -18.48 -4.63 5.16
N ARG A 49 -17.97 -5.81 4.81
CA ARG A 49 -18.71 -6.84 4.06
C ARG A 49 -19.93 -7.37 4.81
N LEU A 50 -19.84 -7.51 6.14
CA LEU A 50 -20.96 -7.87 6.97
C LEU A 50 -22.06 -6.77 6.94
N LEU A 51 -21.67 -5.50 7.07
CA LEU A 51 -22.60 -4.37 7.10
C LEU A 51 -23.33 -4.17 5.77
N VAL A 52 -22.64 -4.36 4.63
CA VAL A 52 -23.29 -4.27 3.30
C VAL A 52 -24.02 -5.56 2.88
N GLY A 53 -23.96 -6.61 3.69
CA GLY A 53 -24.72 -7.84 3.44
C GLY A 53 -24.05 -8.83 2.50
N GLU A 54 -22.75 -8.70 2.23
CA GLU A 54 -21.98 -9.71 1.48
C GLU A 54 -21.64 -10.93 2.33
N LEU A 55 -21.44 -10.73 3.63
CA LEU A 55 -21.23 -11.79 4.61
C LEU A 55 -22.42 -11.94 5.53
N TRP A 56 -22.63 -13.15 6.02
CA TRP A 56 -23.67 -13.49 6.97
C TRP A 56 -23.09 -13.64 8.39
N PRO A 57 -23.88 -13.33 9.44
CA PRO A 57 -23.56 -13.77 10.81
C PRO A 57 -23.33 -15.27 10.85
N SER A 58 -22.44 -15.70 11.75
CA SER A 58 -22.15 -17.12 11.97
C SER A 58 -23.41 -17.88 12.37
N GLN A 59 -23.66 -19.02 11.72
CA GLN A 59 -24.76 -19.93 12.11
C GLN A 59 -24.48 -20.63 13.43
N ARG A 60 -23.26 -20.55 13.97
CA ARG A 60 -22.86 -21.17 15.25
C ARG A 60 -23.08 -20.23 16.42
N SER A 61 -23.61 -19.03 16.22
CA SER A 61 -23.93 -18.06 17.26
C SER A 61 -25.38 -17.62 17.13
N SER A 62 -25.95 -17.12 18.22
CA SER A 62 -27.32 -16.57 18.27
C SER A 62 -27.38 -15.11 17.82
N GLY A 63 -26.26 -14.53 17.36
CA GLY A 63 -26.16 -13.13 16.99
C GLY A 63 -26.97 -12.80 15.75
N GLN A 64 -27.52 -11.59 15.71
CA GLN A 64 -28.38 -11.13 14.63
C GLN A 64 -27.91 -9.80 14.06
N ARG A 65 -27.94 -9.68 12.71
CA ARG A 65 -27.87 -8.42 11.99
C ARG A 65 -29.27 -8.03 11.55
N ILE A 66 -29.70 -6.84 11.96
CA ILE A 66 -31.01 -6.28 11.63
C ILE A 66 -30.77 -5.01 10.82
N TYR A 67 -31.38 -4.91 9.66
CA TYR A 67 -31.48 -3.68 8.91
C TYR A 67 -32.83 -3.05 9.15
N ARG A 68 -32.86 -1.74 9.39
CA ARG A 68 -34.08 -0.95 9.35
C ARG A 68 -34.02 -0.06 8.14
N LEU A 69 -34.82 -0.40 7.11
CA LEU A 69 -34.87 0.33 5.85
C LEU A 69 -36.24 0.97 5.71
N PHE A 70 -36.30 2.30 5.58
CA PHE A 70 -37.54 3.09 5.50
C PHE A 70 -38.50 2.84 6.67
N GLY A 71 -37.96 2.52 7.84
CA GLY A 71 -38.73 2.24 9.06
C GLY A 71 -39.10 0.77 9.26
N GLU A 72 -38.87 -0.10 8.32
CA GLU A 72 -39.16 -1.54 8.40
C GLU A 72 -37.92 -2.34 8.73
N ASP A 73 -38.04 -3.27 9.70
CA ASP A 73 -36.97 -4.17 10.12
C ASP A 73 -36.88 -5.36 9.18
N CYS A 74 -35.64 -5.66 8.72
CA CYS A 74 -35.33 -6.71 7.77
C CYS A 74 -34.07 -7.49 8.22
N LEU A 75 -34.14 -8.81 8.27
CA LEU A 75 -32.99 -9.67 8.59
C LEU A 75 -32.19 -10.04 7.32
N SER A 76 -32.85 -10.05 6.18
CA SER A 76 -32.24 -10.41 4.90
C SER A 76 -31.57 -9.20 4.26
N PRO A 77 -30.33 -9.31 3.75
CA PRO A 77 -29.68 -8.22 3.03
C PRO A 77 -30.24 -8.01 1.61
N ILE A 78 -31.09 -8.91 1.08
CA ILE A 78 -31.54 -8.87 -0.31
C ILE A 78 -32.24 -7.54 -0.63
N GLY A 79 -33.16 -7.08 0.21
CA GLY A 79 -33.85 -5.80 0.00
C GLY A 79 -32.96 -4.58 0.27
N VAL A 80 -31.87 -4.75 1.00
CA VAL A 80 -30.94 -3.66 1.36
C VAL A 80 -29.82 -3.48 0.32
N ARG A 81 -29.41 -4.54 -0.37
CA ARG A 81 -28.32 -4.53 -1.35
C ARG A 81 -28.44 -3.46 -2.44
N PRO A 82 -29.62 -3.10 -2.97
CA PRO A 82 -29.74 -2.00 -3.91
C PRO A 82 -29.31 -0.64 -3.33
N HIS A 83 -29.43 -0.46 -2.03
CA HIS A 83 -29.20 0.78 -1.31
C HIS A 83 -27.80 0.89 -0.69
N VAL A 84 -26.99 -0.14 -0.77
CA VAL A 84 -25.63 -0.16 -0.20
C VAL A 84 -24.61 -0.52 -1.24
N ARG A 85 -23.41 0.03 -1.12
CA ARG A 85 -22.28 -0.27 -2.01
C ARG A 85 -21.00 -0.44 -1.19
N LEU A 86 -20.12 -1.29 -1.71
CA LEU A 86 -18.77 -1.50 -1.17
C LEU A 86 -17.76 -1.28 -2.28
N VAL A 87 -16.69 -0.56 -1.98
CA VAL A 87 -15.52 -0.41 -2.86
C VAL A 87 -14.30 -0.91 -2.10
N THR A 88 -13.62 -1.90 -2.68
CA THR A 88 -12.40 -2.51 -2.12
C THR A 88 -11.23 -2.36 -3.06
N PRO A 89 -9.96 -2.41 -2.58
CA PRO A 89 -8.77 -2.38 -3.42
C PRO A 89 -8.75 -3.50 -4.47
N ASP A 90 -9.20 -4.70 -4.10
CA ASP A 90 -9.25 -5.87 -4.98
C ASP A 90 -10.04 -5.62 -6.27
N MET A 91 -11.07 -4.78 -6.21
CA MET A 91 -11.87 -4.42 -7.39
C MET A 91 -11.03 -3.66 -8.43
N ALA A 92 -10.17 -2.73 -7.99
CA ALA A 92 -9.28 -1.99 -8.89
C ALA A 92 -8.25 -2.93 -9.53
N ASP A 93 -7.63 -3.76 -8.69
CA ASP A 93 -6.65 -4.75 -9.12
C ASP A 93 -7.26 -5.73 -10.12
N TRP A 94 -8.51 -6.13 -9.90
CA TRP A 94 -9.23 -7.04 -10.79
C TRP A 94 -9.34 -6.46 -12.21
N TYR A 95 -9.79 -5.21 -12.37
CA TYR A 95 -9.89 -4.55 -13.68
C TYR A 95 -8.52 -4.29 -14.33
N LEU A 96 -7.49 -3.98 -13.53
CA LEU A 96 -6.15 -3.68 -14.04
C LEU A 96 -5.40 -4.95 -14.51
N ARG A 97 -5.66 -6.10 -13.87
CA ARG A 97 -5.00 -7.38 -14.21
C ARG A 97 -5.65 -8.13 -15.35
N HIS A 98 -6.95 -7.95 -15.55
CA HIS A 98 -7.66 -8.64 -16.65
C HIS A 98 -7.52 -7.83 -17.95
N ASP A 99 -7.22 -8.52 -19.05
CA ASP A 99 -7.05 -7.90 -20.37
C ASP A 99 -8.39 -7.48 -21.01
N LEU A 100 -9.17 -6.71 -20.26
CA LEU A 100 -10.48 -6.25 -20.64
C LEU A 100 -10.39 -4.84 -21.25
N ARG A 101 -10.88 -4.70 -22.49
CA ARG A 101 -10.91 -3.39 -23.18
C ARG A 101 -12.16 -2.58 -22.86
N VAL A 102 -12.68 -2.71 -21.63
CA VAL A 102 -13.89 -1.99 -21.19
C VAL A 102 -13.53 -0.54 -20.89
N PRO A 103 -14.16 0.46 -21.51
CA PRO A 103 -13.90 1.87 -21.24
C PRO A 103 -14.36 2.27 -19.84
N VAL A 104 -13.72 3.28 -19.26
CA VAL A 104 -13.98 3.75 -17.88
C VAL A 104 -15.45 4.12 -17.70
N TRP A 105 -16.08 4.83 -18.66
CA TRP A 105 -17.48 5.22 -18.55
C TRP A 105 -18.43 4.02 -18.46
N GLU A 106 -18.10 2.92 -19.15
CA GLU A 106 -18.90 1.69 -19.14
C GLU A 106 -18.78 0.98 -17.78
N VAL A 107 -17.57 0.95 -17.20
CA VAL A 107 -17.36 0.43 -15.83
C VAL A 107 -18.20 1.25 -14.83
N ILE A 108 -18.26 2.57 -14.97
CA ILE A 108 -19.10 3.43 -14.13
C ILE A 108 -20.57 3.06 -14.34
N CYS A 109 -21.03 2.95 -15.56
CA CYS A 109 -22.42 2.66 -15.92
C CYS A 109 -22.89 1.29 -15.37
N ALA A 110 -22.02 0.28 -15.38
CA ALA A 110 -22.29 -1.06 -14.84
C ALA A 110 -22.60 -1.03 -13.31
N GLY A 111 -22.29 0.06 -12.64
CA GLY A 111 -22.64 0.31 -11.24
C GLY A 111 -24.17 0.39 -10.99
N LEU A 112 -24.97 0.75 -11.98
CA LEU A 112 -26.43 0.76 -11.88
C LEU A 112 -26.98 -0.63 -11.53
N SER A 113 -26.46 -1.66 -12.16
CA SER A 113 -26.83 -3.07 -11.91
C SER A 113 -25.94 -3.74 -10.86
N ASN A 114 -24.94 -3.04 -10.33
CA ASN A 114 -23.90 -3.57 -9.41
C ASN A 114 -23.15 -4.78 -9.97
N THR A 115 -22.91 -4.83 -11.26
CA THR A 115 -22.22 -5.90 -11.99
C THR A 115 -20.85 -5.44 -12.47
N PRO A 116 -19.86 -6.32 -12.66
CA PRO A 116 -18.55 -5.92 -13.20
C PRO A 116 -18.62 -5.32 -14.60
N PHE A 117 -19.59 -5.74 -15.40
CA PHE A 117 -19.80 -5.34 -16.80
C PHE A 117 -21.24 -4.96 -17.06
N LEU A 118 -21.48 -4.22 -18.14
CA LEU A 118 -22.81 -4.07 -18.70
C LEU A 118 -23.24 -5.35 -19.43
N TYR A 119 -24.43 -5.85 -19.12
CA TYR A 119 -25.04 -7.00 -19.77
C TYR A 119 -26.18 -6.58 -20.72
N HIS A 120 -26.43 -5.28 -20.84
CA HIS A 120 -27.39 -4.69 -21.75
C HIS A 120 -26.80 -3.42 -22.38
N GLU A 121 -27.33 -3.00 -23.49
CA GLU A 121 -26.95 -1.72 -24.09
C GLU A 121 -27.53 -0.58 -23.25
N PRO A 122 -26.67 0.34 -22.73
CA PRO A 122 -27.15 1.40 -21.88
C PRO A 122 -27.90 2.45 -22.69
N SER A 123 -28.95 2.98 -22.11
CA SER A 123 -29.68 4.15 -22.65
C SER A 123 -28.79 5.39 -22.68
N ASP A 124 -29.15 6.39 -23.50
CA ASP A 124 -28.42 7.66 -23.55
C ASP A 124 -28.42 8.39 -22.20
N ALA A 125 -29.49 8.24 -21.42
CA ALA A 125 -29.60 8.80 -20.08
C ALA A 125 -28.61 8.13 -19.10
N GLU A 126 -28.49 6.82 -19.11
CA GLU A 126 -27.55 6.07 -18.29
C GLU A 126 -26.09 6.39 -18.66
N ARG A 127 -25.81 6.44 -19.96
CA ARG A 127 -24.50 6.84 -20.49
C ARG A 127 -24.16 8.27 -20.10
N GLY A 128 -25.13 9.20 -20.22
CA GLY A 128 -24.98 10.59 -19.81
C GLY A 128 -24.68 10.71 -18.31
N LYS A 129 -25.43 9.99 -17.45
CA LYS A 129 -25.22 9.97 -15.99
C LYS A 129 -23.83 9.45 -15.65
N ALA A 130 -23.37 8.35 -16.27
CA ALA A 130 -22.04 7.78 -16.05
C ALA A 130 -20.91 8.75 -16.45
N ARG A 131 -21.06 9.44 -17.59
CA ARG A 131 -20.08 10.42 -18.05
C ARG A 131 -20.03 11.66 -17.15
N THR A 132 -21.18 12.19 -16.73
CA THR A 132 -21.26 13.34 -15.81
C THR A 132 -20.56 13.01 -14.50
N LEU A 133 -20.87 11.87 -13.89
CA LEU A 133 -20.25 11.46 -12.64
C LEU A 133 -18.75 11.20 -12.80
N GLY A 134 -18.32 10.65 -13.93
CA GLY A 134 -16.90 10.51 -14.26
C GLY A 134 -16.18 11.85 -14.39
N LEU A 135 -16.81 12.87 -14.96
CA LEU A 135 -16.27 14.24 -15.00
C LEU A 135 -16.13 14.84 -13.60
N GLU A 136 -17.15 14.70 -12.74
CA GLU A 136 -17.11 15.13 -11.33
C GLU A 136 -15.96 14.46 -10.55
N MET A 137 -15.61 13.21 -10.87
CA MET A 137 -14.48 12.50 -10.30
C MET A 137 -13.14 12.84 -10.97
N GLY A 138 -13.11 13.82 -11.90
CA GLY A 138 -11.90 14.25 -12.59
C GLY A 138 -11.32 13.20 -13.53
N LEU A 139 -12.19 12.42 -14.21
CA LEU A 139 -11.81 11.36 -15.14
C LEU A 139 -12.02 11.74 -16.62
N GLY A 140 -12.36 13.00 -16.93
CA GLY A 140 -12.75 13.45 -18.26
C GLY A 140 -11.82 13.00 -19.40
N LEU A 141 -10.49 13.07 -19.18
CA LEU A 141 -9.49 12.70 -20.19
C LEU A 141 -9.34 11.19 -20.41
N VAL A 142 -9.95 10.36 -19.55
CA VAL A 142 -9.77 8.91 -19.57
C VAL A 142 -11.08 8.13 -19.67
N LEU A 143 -12.22 8.80 -19.75
CA LEU A 143 -13.54 8.14 -19.77
C LEU A 143 -13.69 7.13 -20.91
N ASP A 144 -13.15 7.40 -22.07
CA ASP A 144 -13.19 6.50 -23.25
C ASP A 144 -11.99 5.56 -23.34
N ARG A 145 -11.04 5.66 -22.40
CA ARG A 145 -9.89 4.76 -22.35
C ARG A 145 -10.26 3.44 -21.66
N PRO A 146 -9.63 2.32 -22.07
CA PRO A 146 -9.79 1.05 -21.37
C PRO A 146 -9.38 1.17 -19.90
N MET A 147 -10.18 0.59 -18.98
CA MET A 147 -9.92 0.64 -17.54
C MET A 147 -8.52 0.12 -17.15
N ARG A 148 -7.99 -0.86 -17.87
CA ARG A 148 -6.64 -1.40 -17.68
C ARG A 148 -5.49 -0.41 -17.99
N SER A 149 -5.76 0.64 -18.77
CA SER A 149 -4.75 1.62 -19.22
C SER A 149 -4.70 2.89 -18.37
N VAL A 150 -5.54 2.99 -17.34
CA VAL A 150 -5.56 4.15 -16.44
C VAL A 150 -4.68 3.92 -15.22
N SER A 151 -4.24 5.01 -14.57
CA SER A 151 -3.47 4.89 -13.33
C SER A 151 -4.31 4.30 -12.19
N THR A 152 -3.65 3.71 -11.20
CA THR A 152 -4.33 3.17 -9.99
C THR A 152 -5.24 4.20 -9.33
N GLY A 153 -4.84 5.47 -9.26
CA GLY A 153 -5.67 6.54 -8.70
C GLY A 153 -6.90 6.85 -9.55
N GLN A 154 -6.77 6.80 -10.89
CA GLN A 154 -7.90 6.96 -11.80
C GLN A 154 -8.86 5.77 -11.69
N ALA A 155 -8.33 4.54 -11.61
CA ALA A 155 -9.13 3.33 -11.44
C ALA A 155 -9.95 3.39 -10.13
N LYS A 156 -9.35 3.78 -9.03
CA LYS A 156 -10.06 3.92 -7.73
C LYS A 156 -11.17 4.98 -7.78
N ARG A 157 -10.94 6.11 -8.43
CA ARG A 157 -11.97 7.15 -8.63
C ARG A 157 -13.09 6.66 -9.57
N ALA A 158 -12.78 5.87 -10.59
CA ALA A 158 -13.78 5.25 -11.45
C ALA A 158 -14.66 4.26 -10.67
N LEU A 159 -14.08 3.48 -9.74
CA LEU A 159 -14.84 2.58 -8.87
C LEU A 159 -15.71 3.34 -7.85
N LEU A 160 -15.27 4.49 -7.34
CA LEU A 160 -16.14 5.36 -6.55
C LEU A 160 -17.31 5.87 -7.37
N ALA A 161 -17.06 6.37 -8.60
CA ALA A 161 -18.13 6.81 -9.50
C ALA A 161 -19.10 5.65 -9.79
N ARG A 162 -18.56 4.44 -10.07
CA ARG A 162 -19.36 3.23 -10.24
C ARG A 162 -20.26 2.92 -9.04
N ALA A 163 -19.77 3.08 -7.84
CA ALA A 163 -20.56 2.84 -6.63
C ALA A 163 -21.64 3.91 -6.42
N LEU A 164 -21.37 5.15 -6.80
CA LEU A 164 -22.26 6.31 -6.59
C LEU A 164 -23.35 6.43 -7.64
N ILE A 165 -23.18 5.86 -8.85
CA ILE A 165 -24.17 6.05 -9.94
C ILE A 165 -25.56 5.54 -9.58
N ALA A 166 -25.65 4.56 -8.67
CA ALA A 166 -26.90 4.02 -8.14
C ALA A 166 -27.44 4.81 -6.94
N GLU A 167 -26.81 5.92 -6.54
CA GLU A 167 -27.24 6.79 -5.42
C GLU A 167 -27.46 6.00 -4.12
N PRO A 168 -26.47 5.25 -3.63
CA PRO A 168 -26.65 4.40 -2.45
C PRO A 168 -26.89 5.24 -1.20
N LEU A 169 -27.69 4.71 -0.26
CA LEU A 169 -27.85 5.29 1.08
C LEU A 169 -26.58 5.10 1.93
N LEU A 170 -25.82 4.03 1.66
CA LEU A 170 -24.56 3.71 2.35
C LEU A 170 -23.49 3.31 1.35
N LEU A 171 -22.34 3.96 1.45
CA LEU A 171 -21.13 3.61 0.71
C LEU A 171 -20.03 3.22 1.69
N ALA A 172 -19.65 1.95 1.66
CA ALA A 172 -18.48 1.43 2.36
C ALA A 172 -17.26 1.50 1.46
N VAL A 173 -16.16 2.04 1.99
CA VAL A 173 -14.91 2.27 1.26
C VAL A 173 -13.78 1.63 2.06
N ASP A 174 -13.18 0.57 1.52
CA ASP A 174 -12.11 -0.17 2.19
C ASP A 174 -10.73 0.29 1.68
N GLU A 175 -9.92 0.85 2.58
CA GLU A 175 -8.50 1.20 2.38
C GLU A 175 -8.16 1.82 1.00
N LEU A 176 -9.04 2.64 0.46
CA LEU A 176 -8.95 3.10 -0.93
C LEU A 176 -7.75 4.04 -1.20
N THR A 177 -7.22 4.70 -0.17
CA THR A 177 -6.05 5.60 -0.28
C THR A 177 -4.72 4.85 -0.39
N GLN A 178 -4.70 3.56 -0.08
CA GLN A 178 -3.51 2.73 -0.10
C GLN A 178 -2.88 2.65 -1.50
N GLY A 179 -1.54 2.75 -1.61
CA GLY A 179 -0.81 2.65 -2.89
C GLY A 179 -0.97 3.87 -3.81
N LEU A 180 -1.58 4.95 -3.35
CA LEU A 180 -1.64 6.22 -4.07
C LEU A 180 -0.50 7.14 -3.61
N ASP A 181 0.05 7.91 -4.55
CA ASP A 181 0.88 9.04 -4.21
C ASP A 181 0.07 10.12 -3.46
N ARG A 182 0.77 11.08 -2.83
CA ARG A 182 0.12 12.12 -2.02
C ARG A 182 -0.94 12.89 -2.79
N GLN A 183 -0.67 13.23 -4.05
CA GLN A 183 -1.63 13.96 -4.87
C GLN A 183 -2.88 13.12 -5.18
N GLY A 184 -2.69 11.82 -5.45
CA GLY A 184 -3.78 10.85 -5.62
C GLY A 184 -4.61 10.69 -4.35
N GLN A 185 -3.96 10.64 -3.17
CA GLN A 185 -4.64 10.58 -1.88
C GLN A 185 -5.50 11.83 -1.63
N LEU A 186 -4.93 13.03 -1.83
CA LEU A 186 -5.64 14.29 -1.63
C LEU A 186 -6.87 14.40 -2.56
N ARG A 187 -6.73 14.05 -3.84
CA ARG A 187 -7.85 14.04 -4.79
C ARG A 187 -8.95 13.06 -4.40
N LEU A 188 -8.58 11.91 -3.86
CA LEU A 188 -9.54 10.91 -3.41
C LEU A 188 -10.26 11.36 -2.14
N LEU A 189 -9.54 11.92 -1.17
CA LEU A 189 -10.11 12.48 0.05
C LEU A 189 -11.06 13.64 -0.24
N ASP A 190 -10.69 14.54 -1.16
CA ASP A 190 -11.56 15.64 -1.62
C ASP A 190 -12.85 15.10 -2.26
N ALA A 191 -12.76 14.04 -3.08
CA ALA A 191 -13.94 13.38 -3.63
C ALA A 191 -14.84 12.80 -2.52
N LEU A 192 -14.27 12.12 -1.51
CA LEU A 192 -15.03 11.58 -0.38
C LEU A 192 -15.64 12.69 0.48
N ASN A 193 -14.93 13.79 0.72
CA ASN A 193 -15.47 14.95 1.43
C ASN A 193 -16.69 15.55 0.69
N ARG A 194 -16.59 15.71 -0.63
CA ARG A 194 -17.72 16.18 -1.44
C ARG A 194 -18.92 15.26 -1.36
N ILE A 195 -18.71 13.94 -1.41
CA ILE A 195 -19.79 12.95 -1.25
C ILE A 195 -20.44 13.10 0.13
N ALA A 196 -19.62 13.15 1.20
CA ALA A 196 -20.11 13.33 2.57
C ALA A 196 -20.93 14.62 2.74
N ALA A 197 -20.45 15.74 2.21
CA ALA A 197 -21.09 17.03 2.28
C ALA A 197 -22.48 17.07 1.60
N THR A 198 -22.78 16.15 0.66
CA THR A 198 -24.12 16.08 0.03
C THR A 198 -25.19 15.60 1.01
N GLY A 199 -24.84 14.90 2.08
CA GLY A 199 -25.76 14.28 3.05
C GLY A 199 -26.68 13.20 2.46
N ARG A 200 -26.52 12.84 1.17
CA ARG A 200 -27.36 11.84 0.49
C ARG A 200 -26.88 10.41 0.76
N THR A 201 -25.56 10.24 0.81
CA THR A 201 -24.89 8.93 0.99
C THR A 201 -24.09 8.93 2.26
N ARG A 202 -24.36 8.03 3.18
CA ARG A 202 -23.54 7.82 4.37
C ARG A 202 -22.25 7.10 3.99
N LEU A 203 -21.11 7.55 4.54
CA LEU A 203 -19.82 6.93 4.34
C LEU A 203 -19.42 6.05 5.52
N LEU A 204 -18.93 4.84 5.22
CA LEU A 204 -18.14 4.00 6.12
C LEU A 204 -16.76 3.84 5.50
N VAL A 205 -15.74 4.46 6.04
CA VAL A 205 -14.38 4.42 5.48
C VAL A 205 -13.47 3.61 6.38
N SER A 206 -12.88 2.54 5.89
CA SER A 206 -11.84 1.86 6.65
C SER A 206 -10.47 2.52 6.43
N GLY A 207 -9.67 2.50 7.48
CA GLY A 207 -8.33 3.05 7.42
C GLY A 207 -7.46 2.64 8.60
N HIS A 208 -6.20 3.01 8.53
CA HIS A 208 -5.27 2.89 9.65
C HIS A 208 -5.24 4.21 10.42
N GLY A 209 -4.99 4.17 11.72
CA GLY A 209 -5.09 5.32 12.62
C GLY A 209 -4.21 6.55 12.30
N LEU A 210 -3.31 6.48 11.30
CA LEU A 210 -2.48 7.59 10.81
C LEU A 210 -2.86 8.06 9.40
N LEU A 211 -3.76 7.35 8.69
CA LEU A 211 -4.20 7.80 7.37
C LEU A 211 -5.19 8.94 7.51
N PRO A 212 -5.11 9.96 6.66
CA PRO A 212 -6.10 11.03 6.64
C PRO A 212 -7.47 10.44 6.31
N VAL A 213 -8.43 10.70 7.18
CA VAL A 213 -9.86 10.37 7.00
C VAL A 213 -10.55 11.64 6.55
N PRO A 214 -11.56 11.60 5.67
CA PRO A 214 -12.33 12.77 5.29
C PRO A 214 -12.79 13.57 6.52
N GLU A 215 -12.73 14.89 6.46
CA GLU A 215 -13.04 15.77 7.61
C GLU A 215 -14.47 15.62 8.10
N GLU A 216 -15.40 15.32 7.20
CA GLU A 216 -16.81 15.09 7.52
C GLU A 216 -17.05 13.74 8.21
N VAL A 217 -16.11 12.83 8.18
CA VAL A 217 -16.22 11.51 8.84
C VAL A 217 -15.83 11.66 10.30
N ARG A 218 -16.79 11.90 11.19
CA ARG A 218 -16.58 12.20 12.63
C ARG A 218 -16.69 10.96 13.52
N GLY A 219 -17.56 10.01 13.18
CA GLY A 219 -17.72 8.77 13.92
C GLY A 219 -16.47 7.88 13.84
N ARG A 220 -16.14 7.18 14.90
CA ARG A 220 -14.99 6.27 14.97
C ARG A 220 -15.42 4.92 15.55
N ILE A 221 -15.14 3.86 14.79
CA ILE A 221 -15.33 2.47 15.21
C ILE A 221 -13.94 1.84 15.26
N TYR A 222 -13.51 1.40 16.43
CA TYR A 222 -12.21 0.75 16.60
C TYR A 222 -12.39 -0.76 16.67
N LEU A 223 -11.60 -1.48 15.87
CA LEU A 223 -11.53 -2.94 15.86
C LEU A 223 -10.14 -3.40 16.30
N GLU A 224 -10.12 -4.37 17.21
CA GLU A 224 -8.92 -5.06 17.66
C GLU A 224 -9.22 -6.55 17.78
N HIS A 225 -8.44 -7.39 17.09
CA HIS A 225 -8.62 -8.85 17.09
C HIS A 225 -10.09 -9.30 16.87
N GLY A 226 -10.78 -8.67 15.93
CA GLY A 226 -12.16 -8.99 15.58
C GLY A 226 -13.23 -8.52 16.59
N ARG A 227 -12.86 -7.72 17.58
CA ARG A 227 -13.77 -7.16 18.61
C ARG A 227 -13.83 -5.63 18.51
N LEU A 228 -14.96 -5.06 18.92
CA LEU A 228 -15.01 -3.63 19.14
C LEU A 228 -14.14 -3.27 20.36
N ALA A 229 -13.30 -2.28 20.19
CA ALA A 229 -12.37 -1.82 21.21
C ALA A 229 -12.63 -0.34 21.53
N PRO A 230 -12.33 0.13 22.75
CA PRO A 230 -12.18 1.54 23.02
C PRO A 230 -11.00 2.08 22.18
N ARG A 231 -10.90 3.41 22.05
CA ARG A 231 -9.76 4.02 21.33
C ARG A 231 -8.45 3.44 21.87
N PRO A 232 -7.60 2.81 21.02
CA PRO A 232 -6.41 2.16 21.51
C PRO A 232 -5.48 3.20 22.16
N ALA A 233 -4.96 2.89 23.34
CA ALA A 233 -3.84 3.62 23.91
C ALA A 233 -2.64 3.45 22.95
N ARG A 234 -1.92 4.54 22.63
CA ARG A 234 -0.69 4.48 21.83
C ARG A 234 0.35 3.68 22.62
N VAL A 235 0.43 2.39 22.38
CA VAL A 235 1.57 1.59 22.83
C VAL A 235 2.67 1.80 21.81
N LEU A 236 3.78 2.42 22.21
CA LEU A 236 4.96 2.50 21.34
C LEU A 236 5.52 1.08 21.18
N PRO A 237 5.59 0.54 19.96
CA PRO A 237 6.16 -0.77 19.74
C PRO A 237 7.66 -0.74 20.06
N GLY A 238 8.18 -1.87 20.59
CA GLY A 238 9.61 -2.04 20.80
C GLY A 238 10.41 -1.95 19.49
N VAL A 239 11.67 -1.56 19.58
CA VAL A 239 12.62 -1.54 18.46
C VAL A 239 12.89 -2.99 18.06
N LEU A 240 12.86 -3.28 16.76
CA LEU A 240 13.26 -4.59 16.23
C LEU A 240 14.78 -4.70 16.25
N ASP A 241 15.29 -5.81 16.75
CA ASP A 241 16.73 -6.08 16.76
C ASP A 241 17.23 -6.33 15.33
N LEU A 242 18.38 -5.73 15.01
CA LEU A 242 19.05 -5.93 13.73
C LEU A 242 20.15 -7.00 13.88
N PRO A 243 20.37 -7.83 12.85
CA PRO A 243 21.52 -8.72 12.82
C PRO A 243 22.83 -7.94 12.95
N ASP A 244 23.80 -8.52 13.64
CA ASP A 244 25.13 -7.91 13.78
C ASP A 244 25.77 -7.69 12.42
N ARG A 245 26.42 -6.51 12.28
CA ARG A 245 27.13 -6.17 11.05
C ARG A 245 28.36 -7.08 10.91
N GLN A 246 28.40 -7.86 9.83
CA GLN A 246 29.66 -8.48 9.42
C GLN A 246 30.66 -7.40 9.01
N ALA A 247 31.90 -7.47 9.46
CA ALA A 247 32.94 -6.51 9.12
C ALA A 247 33.07 -6.44 7.59
N ALA A 248 32.77 -5.27 7.02
CA ALA A 248 32.85 -5.08 5.58
C ALA A 248 34.34 -5.04 5.14
N GLU A 249 34.75 -5.95 4.29
CA GLU A 249 36.05 -5.92 3.63
C GLU A 249 36.13 -4.89 2.47
N SER A 250 35.15 -3.98 2.38
CA SER A 250 35.08 -3.02 1.27
C SER A 250 36.18 -1.98 1.37
N LYS A 251 37.11 -1.99 0.41
CA LYS A 251 38.16 -0.98 0.23
C LYS A 251 37.63 0.32 -0.37
N SER A 252 36.40 0.37 -0.83
CA SER A 252 35.77 1.52 -1.48
C SER A 252 34.74 2.16 -0.58
N ASP A 253 34.78 3.47 -0.40
CA ASP A 253 33.74 4.24 0.27
C ASP A 253 32.48 4.38 -0.60
N LYS A 254 32.56 4.11 -1.90
CA LYS A 254 31.45 4.15 -2.85
C LYS A 254 30.77 2.78 -2.92
N VAL A 255 29.50 2.77 -2.52
CA VAL A 255 28.66 1.57 -2.48
C VAL A 255 27.99 1.33 -3.82
N VAL A 256 27.49 2.39 -4.46
CA VAL A 256 26.91 2.37 -5.82
C VAL A 256 27.38 3.57 -6.61
N GLU A 257 27.79 3.35 -7.83
CA GLU A 257 28.07 4.40 -8.82
C GLU A 257 27.29 4.13 -10.10
N LEU A 258 26.53 5.09 -10.54
CA LEU A 258 25.84 5.13 -11.82
C LEU A 258 26.44 6.24 -12.64
N GLU A 259 26.90 5.95 -13.87
CA GLU A 259 27.45 6.91 -14.81
C GLU A 259 26.62 6.90 -16.09
N SER A 260 25.94 8.02 -16.40
CA SER A 260 25.12 8.23 -17.61
C SER A 260 24.13 7.08 -17.90
N CYS A 261 23.55 6.50 -16.86
CA CYS A 261 22.68 5.34 -16.97
C CYS A 261 21.31 5.73 -17.55
N SER A 262 20.90 5.03 -18.61
CA SER A 262 19.55 5.11 -19.16
C SER A 262 18.89 3.73 -19.16
N VAL A 263 17.56 3.70 -18.99
CA VAL A 263 16.74 2.48 -19.11
C VAL A 263 15.53 2.81 -19.97
N VAL A 264 15.35 2.07 -21.05
CA VAL A 264 14.19 2.21 -21.95
C VAL A 264 13.23 1.06 -21.70
N MET A 265 11.92 1.38 -21.54
CA MET A 265 10.83 0.45 -21.40
C MET A 265 9.69 0.86 -22.34
N ASP A 266 9.22 -0.07 -23.15
CA ASP A 266 8.13 0.15 -24.12
C ASP A 266 8.35 1.40 -25.00
N GLY A 267 9.62 1.63 -25.40
CA GLY A 267 10.01 2.77 -26.25
C GLY A 267 10.11 4.12 -25.51
N GLN A 268 9.92 4.16 -24.19
CA GLN A 268 10.08 5.37 -23.39
C GLN A 268 11.23 5.22 -22.39
N ALA A 269 11.98 6.30 -22.17
CA ALA A 269 13.04 6.34 -21.18
C ALA A 269 12.41 6.37 -19.76
N ALA A 270 12.48 5.25 -19.06
CA ALA A 270 12.07 5.16 -17.65
C ALA A 270 13.12 5.76 -16.70
N VAL A 271 14.41 5.72 -17.10
CA VAL A 271 15.53 6.49 -16.53
C VAL A 271 16.33 7.03 -17.70
N ASP A 272 16.73 8.29 -17.67
CA ASP A 272 17.41 8.97 -18.76
C ASP A 272 18.70 9.66 -18.29
N SER A 273 19.84 9.15 -18.77
CA SER A 273 21.19 9.71 -18.60
C SER A 273 21.54 10.08 -17.15
N LEU A 274 21.13 9.24 -16.21
CA LEU A 274 21.28 9.51 -14.78
C LEU A 274 22.69 9.14 -14.31
N SER A 275 23.35 10.08 -13.64
CA SER A 275 24.59 9.85 -12.91
C SER A 275 24.37 10.09 -11.43
N TRP A 276 24.76 9.12 -10.59
CA TRP A 276 24.51 9.17 -9.15
C TRP A 276 25.49 8.29 -8.39
N THR A 277 25.93 8.76 -7.22
CA THR A 277 26.85 8.00 -6.35
C THR A 277 26.26 7.92 -4.95
N VAL A 278 26.24 6.71 -4.38
CA VAL A 278 25.89 6.43 -2.99
C VAL A 278 27.14 5.98 -2.25
N ARG A 279 27.47 6.64 -1.15
CA ARG A 279 28.64 6.31 -0.33
C ARG A 279 28.25 5.47 0.90
N ALA A 280 29.22 4.81 1.49
CA ALA A 280 29.03 4.03 2.71
C ALA A 280 28.51 4.90 3.86
N GLY A 281 27.46 4.44 4.52
CA GLY A 281 26.81 5.15 5.64
C GLY A 281 25.81 6.22 5.24
N GLU A 282 25.67 6.54 3.94
CA GLU A 282 24.65 7.48 3.49
C GLU A 282 23.26 6.81 3.46
N CYS A 283 22.25 7.59 3.87
CA CYS A 283 20.84 7.22 3.80
C CYS A 283 20.14 8.14 2.79
N TRP A 284 19.79 7.59 1.64
CA TRP A 284 19.20 8.31 0.53
C TRP A 284 17.70 8.11 0.41
N GLY A 285 16.95 9.21 0.28
CA GLY A 285 15.54 9.20 -0.15
C GLY A 285 15.41 9.39 -1.66
N VAL A 286 14.64 8.54 -2.33
CA VAL A 286 14.30 8.67 -3.75
C VAL A 286 12.85 9.11 -3.88
N PHE A 287 12.62 10.31 -4.39
CA PHE A 287 11.33 10.98 -4.45
C PHE A 287 10.86 11.21 -5.88
N GLY A 288 9.56 11.35 -6.08
CA GLY A 288 8.95 11.62 -7.37
C GLY A 288 7.53 11.04 -7.47
N HIS A 289 6.75 11.51 -8.42
CA HIS A 289 5.41 10.98 -8.69
C HIS A 289 5.46 9.51 -9.15
N ASN A 290 4.29 8.84 -9.13
CA ASN A 290 4.16 7.51 -9.72
C ASN A 290 4.52 7.58 -11.22
N GLY A 291 5.33 6.60 -11.68
CA GLY A 291 5.85 6.61 -13.06
C GLY A 291 7.08 7.50 -13.31
N SER A 292 7.64 8.17 -12.28
CA SER A 292 8.85 9.00 -12.46
C SER A 292 10.15 8.22 -12.66
N GLY A 293 10.15 6.87 -12.52
CA GLY A 293 11.33 6.03 -12.69
C GLY A 293 11.96 5.52 -11.38
N LYS A 294 11.37 5.78 -10.20
CA LYS A 294 11.93 5.36 -8.88
C LYS A 294 12.25 3.86 -8.82
N SER A 295 11.27 3.01 -9.07
CA SER A 295 11.48 1.55 -9.02
C SER A 295 12.49 1.07 -10.07
N THR A 296 12.54 1.71 -11.24
CA THR A 296 13.53 1.42 -12.29
C THR A 296 14.94 1.82 -11.84
N LEU A 297 15.09 2.97 -11.17
CA LEU A 297 16.36 3.39 -10.58
C LEU A 297 16.79 2.38 -9.50
N LEU A 298 15.89 1.95 -8.61
CA LEU A 298 16.22 0.95 -7.59
C LEU A 298 16.60 -0.41 -8.21
N GLN A 299 16.01 -0.79 -9.35
CA GLN A 299 16.42 -1.99 -10.09
C GLN A 299 17.84 -1.85 -10.70
N LEU A 300 18.26 -0.66 -11.12
CA LEU A 300 19.64 -0.38 -11.52
C LEU A 300 20.58 -0.50 -10.32
N VAL A 301 20.25 0.16 -9.19
CA VAL A 301 21.01 0.13 -7.94
C VAL A 301 21.24 -1.29 -7.42
N THR A 302 20.28 -2.17 -7.60
CA THR A 302 20.34 -3.57 -7.12
C THR A 302 20.86 -4.55 -8.18
N GLY A 303 21.21 -4.09 -9.37
CA GLY A 303 21.67 -4.92 -10.48
C GLY A 303 20.61 -5.88 -11.05
N TYR A 304 19.31 -5.63 -10.77
CA TYR A 304 18.21 -6.37 -11.40
C TYR A 304 17.90 -5.86 -12.81
N ARG A 305 18.35 -4.65 -13.14
CA ARG A 305 18.25 -4.09 -14.47
C ARG A 305 19.61 -3.55 -14.92
N ARG A 306 19.86 -3.64 -16.20
CA ARG A 306 21.10 -3.11 -16.84
C ARG A 306 20.82 -1.75 -17.45
N PRO A 307 21.77 -0.82 -17.43
CA PRO A 307 21.67 0.38 -18.23
C PRO A 307 21.72 0.05 -19.71
N TRP A 308 21.15 0.94 -20.52
CA TRP A 308 21.33 0.94 -21.97
C TRP A 308 22.81 1.12 -22.32
N PRO A 309 23.29 0.64 -23.51
CA PRO A 309 24.69 0.85 -23.93
C PRO A 309 25.12 2.31 -23.83
N GLY A 310 26.28 2.54 -23.21
CA GLY A 310 26.83 3.86 -22.92
C GLY A 310 26.72 4.27 -21.44
N GLY A 311 25.86 3.61 -20.64
CA GLY A 311 25.84 3.78 -19.20
C GLY A 311 26.66 2.71 -18.46
N GLU A 312 27.26 3.08 -17.34
CA GLU A 312 28.04 2.16 -16.50
C GLU A 312 27.50 2.13 -15.07
N THR A 313 27.50 0.92 -14.48
CA THR A 313 27.14 0.70 -13.06
C THR A 313 28.28 -0.01 -12.35
N ARG A 314 28.67 0.50 -11.18
CA ARG A 314 29.64 -0.12 -10.28
C ARG A 314 29.07 -0.27 -8.89
N TRP A 315 29.37 -1.37 -8.22
CA TRP A 315 28.97 -1.67 -6.86
C TRP A 315 30.17 -2.05 -6.02
N PHE A 316 30.34 -1.39 -4.88
CA PHE A 316 31.45 -1.68 -3.96
C PHE A 316 32.83 -1.65 -4.65
N GLY A 317 32.98 -0.77 -5.65
CA GLY A 317 34.18 -0.69 -6.50
C GLY A 317 34.30 -1.81 -7.55
N LEU A 318 33.30 -2.70 -7.67
CA LEU A 318 33.29 -3.78 -8.66
C LEU A 318 32.45 -3.38 -9.87
N SER A 319 32.97 -3.58 -11.08
CA SER A 319 32.25 -3.43 -12.35
C SER A 319 32.00 -4.79 -12.99
N GLY A 320 30.95 -4.87 -13.81
CA GLY A 320 30.65 -6.03 -14.63
C GLY A 320 29.76 -7.08 -13.96
N LEU A 321 28.99 -7.78 -14.82
CA LEU A 321 27.90 -8.70 -14.40
C LEU A 321 28.36 -10.10 -14.02
N THR A 322 29.62 -10.43 -14.28
CA THR A 322 30.20 -11.74 -13.92
C THR A 322 30.23 -12.00 -12.40
N ARG A 323 30.02 -10.95 -11.62
CA ARG A 323 30.01 -11.00 -10.14
C ARG A 323 28.69 -10.59 -9.52
N ILE A 324 27.58 -10.64 -10.26
CA ILE A 324 26.28 -10.13 -9.78
C ILE A 324 25.80 -10.85 -8.52
N GLY A 325 26.10 -12.13 -8.37
CA GLY A 325 25.83 -12.89 -7.15
C GLY A 325 26.55 -12.33 -5.94
N GLN A 326 27.84 -12.05 -6.07
CA GLN A 326 28.65 -11.44 -5.00
C GLN A 326 28.19 -10.02 -4.64
N ILE A 327 27.63 -9.29 -5.60
CA ILE A 327 27.07 -7.96 -5.38
C ILE A 327 25.76 -8.09 -4.61
N ARG A 328 24.83 -8.97 -5.06
CA ARG A 328 23.51 -9.13 -4.45
C ARG A 328 23.56 -9.71 -3.05
N SER A 329 24.52 -10.56 -2.74
CA SER A 329 24.71 -11.07 -1.36
C SER A 329 25.10 -9.97 -0.35
N ARG A 330 25.46 -8.77 -0.82
CA ARG A 330 25.77 -7.59 0.01
C ARG A 330 24.61 -6.57 0.03
N ILE A 331 23.52 -6.83 -0.69
CA ILE A 331 22.37 -5.91 -0.84
C ILE A 331 21.11 -6.57 -0.31
N GLY A 332 20.50 -5.97 0.70
CA GLY A 332 19.16 -6.32 1.16
C GLY A 332 18.09 -5.60 0.35
N ILE A 333 17.05 -6.31 -0.09
CA ILE A 333 16.03 -5.71 -0.97
C ILE A 333 14.63 -6.02 -0.47
N LEU A 334 13.86 -4.97 -0.23
CA LEU A 334 12.41 -5.02 -0.02
C LEU A 334 11.73 -4.22 -1.14
N ALA A 335 11.13 -4.91 -2.09
CA ALA A 335 10.49 -4.28 -3.23
C ALA A 335 9.36 -5.17 -3.80
N PRO A 336 8.32 -4.57 -4.43
CA PRO A 336 7.21 -5.33 -5.02
C PRO A 336 7.68 -6.40 -6.00
N TRP A 337 8.61 -6.08 -6.91
CA TRP A 337 9.12 -7.02 -7.92
C TRP A 337 9.88 -8.22 -7.34
N ILE A 338 10.32 -8.17 -6.08
CA ILE A 338 10.87 -9.32 -5.38
C ILE A 338 9.74 -10.18 -4.84
N GLY A 339 8.72 -9.56 -4.22
CA GLY A 339 7.56 -10.27 -3.66
C GLY A 339 6.77 -11.05 -4.71
N GLU A 340 6.64 -10.51 -5.92
CA GLU A 340 5.95 -11.15 -7.06
C GLU A 340 6.64 -12.44 -7.54
N ARG A 341 7.92 -12.59 -7.28
CA ARG A 341 8.72 -13.76 -7.67
C ARG A 341 8.73 -14.88 -6.63
N ILE A 342 8.23 -14.61 -5.43
CA ILE A 342 8.16 -15.60 -4.35
C ILE A 342 6.80 -16.30 -4.42
N GLU A 343 6.83 -17.63 -4.43
CA GLU A 343 5.62 -18.43 -4.45
C GLU A 343 4.79 -18.21 -3.18
N GLN A 344 3.49 -18.01 -3.33
CA GLN A 344 2.59 -17.81 -2.19
C GLN A 344 2.44 -19.07 -1.32
N SER A 345 2.75 -20.24 -1.87
CA SER A 345 2.79 -21.52 -1.17
C SER A 345 4.06 -21.76 -0.35
N ALA A 346 5.13 -20.95 -0.58
CA ALA A 346 6.39 -21.07 0.15
C ALA A 346 6.19 -20.81 1.65
N LEU A 347 6.84 -21.60 2.50
CA LEU A 347 6.82 -21.39 3.95
C LEU A 347 7.58 -20.10 4.31
N CYS A 348 7.11 -19.39 5.31
CA CYS A 348 7.77 -18.14 5.74
C CYS A 348 9.22 -18.38 6.17
N ARG A 349 9.53 -19.52 6.78
CA ARG A 349 10.90 -19.95 7.08
C ARG A 349 11.77 -20.00 5.83
N ASP A 350 11.27 -20.63 4.74
CA ASP A 350 12.00 -20.76 3.49
C ASP A 350 12.20 -19.42 2.81
N VAL A 351 11.21 -18.53 2.91
CA VAL A 351 11.34 -17.16 2.44
C VAL A 351 12.46 -16.42 3.17
N LEU A 352 12.55 -16.54 4.50
CA LEU A 352 13.64 -15.95 5.29
C LEU A 352 15.00 -16.54 4.92
N LEU A 353 15.10 -17.89 4.81
CA LEU A 353 16.31 -18.59 4.41
C LEU A 353 16.80 -18.16 3.03
N SER A 354 15.88 -17.88 2.09
CA SER A 354 16.24 -17.36 0.77
C SER A 354 16.95 -16.02 0.81
N GLY A 355 16.86 -15.29 1.92
CA GLY A 355 17.61 -14.04 2.14
C GLY A 355 19.12 -14.26 2.34
N LEU A 356 19.54 -15.45 2.71
CA LEU A 356 20.96 -15.84 2.83
C LEU A 356 21.56 -16.29 1.49
N CYS A 357 20.72 -16.53 0.48
CA CYS A 357 21.11 -17.04 -0.82
C CYS A 357 21.01 -15.96 -1.89
N ASP A 358 21.78 -16.08 -2.97
CA ASP A 358 21.68 -15.21 -4.16
C ASP A 358 20.44 -15.51 -5.02
N GLY A 359 19.37 -16.04 -4.42
CA GLY A 359 18.17 -16.47 -5.13
C GLY A 359 16.88 -16.20 -4.38
N LEU A 360 15.76 -16.55 -5.03
CA LEU A 360 14.41 -16.46 -4.44
C LEU A 360 13.91 -17.81 -3.89
N GLY A 361 14.74 -18.83 -3.97
CA GLY A 361 14.46 -20.17 -3.43
C GLY A 361 15.51 -20.60 -2.39
N VAL A 362 15.15 -21.58 -1.59
CA VAL A 362 16.11 -22.23 -0.67
C VAL A 362 16.98 -23.19 -1.48
N HIS A 363 18.28 -22.96 -1.48
CA HIS A 363 19.23 -23.90 -2.08
C HIS A 363 19.69 -24.93 -1.04
N SER A 364 19.89 -26.17 -1.48
CA SER A 364 20.50 -27.22 -0.68
C SER A 364 21.95 -26.82 -0.33
N GLY A 365 22.26 -26.67 0.97
CA GLY A 365 23.62 -26.35 1.41
C GLY A 365 23.73 -25.32 2.54
N LEU A 366 22.60 -24.86 3.09
CA LEU A 366 22.60 -24.00 4.28
C LEU A 366 23.11 -24.79 5.50
N SER A 367 23.99 -24.19 6.28
CA SER A 367 24.48 -24.73 7.52
C SER A 367 23.43 -24.71 8.63
N SER A 368 23.53 -25.60 9.62
CA SER A 368 22.63 -25.56 10.78
C SER A 368 22.70 -24.24 11.54
N GLU A 369 23.82 -23.53 11.48
CA GLU A 369 23.99 -22.22 12.10
C GLU A 369 23.19 -21.13 11.37
N GLU A 370 23.17 -21.15 10.03
CA GLU A 370 22.36 -20.20 9.23
C GLU A 370 20.87 -20.42 9.45
N VAL A 371 20.43 -21.67 9.51
CA VAL A 371 19.03 -21.99 9.85
C VAL A 371 18.67 -21.46 11.24
N ARG A 372 19.54 -21.67 12.24
CA ARG A 372 19.33 -21.16 13.59
C ARG A 372 19.25 -19.62 13.63
N LYS A 373 20.13 -18.92 12.91
CA LYS A 373 20.09 -17.44 12.83
C LYS A 373 18.75 -16.92 12.27
N VAL A 374 18.21 -17.60 11.27
CA VAL A 374 16.90 -17.26 10.70
C VAL A 374 15.77 -17.48 11.71
N GLU A 375 15.80 -18.58 12.44
CA GLU A 375 14.81 -18.91 13.47
C GLU A 375 14.87 -17.90 14.63
N GLU A 376 16.08 -17.57 15.10
CA GLU A 376 16.30 -16.58 16.15
C GLU A 376 15.77 -15.19 15.73
N LEU A 377 16.07 -14.73 14.51
CA LEU A 377 15.52 -13.49 13.96
C LEU A 377 13.98 -13.56 13.89
N GLY A 378 13.44 -14.67 13.41
CA GLY A 378 11.99 -14.88 13.33
C GLY A 378 11.32 -14.80 14.72
N GLN A 379 11.93 -15.38 15.75
CA GLN A 379 11.43 -15.29 17.13
C GLN A 379 11.55 -13.86 17.68
N ALA A 380 12.72 -13.23 17.54
CA ALA A 380 12.97 -11.87 18.02
C ALA A 380 12.00 -10.84 17.40
N TRP A 381 11.59 -11.07 16.14
CA TRP A 381 10.63 -10.22 15.45
C TRP A 381 9.17 -10.64 15.65
N GLY A 382 8.88 -11.60 16.53
CA GLY A 382 7.52 -12.07 16.85
C GLY A 382 6.85 -12.86 15.71
N MET A 383 7.66 -13.44 14.81
CA MET A 383 7.17 -14.22 13.65
C MET A 383 7.14 -15.74 13.92
N GLY A 384 7.56 -16.20 15.11
CA GLY A 384 7.71 -17.63 15.40
C GLY A 384 6.51 -18.48 15.01
N GLN A 385 5.28 -17.99 15.28
CA GLN A 385 4.03 -18.68 14.93
C GLN A 385 3.72 -18.73 13.43
N TRP A 386 4.47 -18.00 12.58
CA TRP A 386 4.25 -17.95 11.14
C TRP A 386 5.29 -18.71 10.33
N LEU A 387 6.42 -19.07 10.93
CA LEU A 387 7.56 -19.67 10.22
C LEU A 387 7.16 -20.90 9.39
N ASP A 388 6.26 -21.72 9.92
CA ASP A 388 5.78 -22.94 9.27
C ASP A 388 4.47 -22.72 8.48
N ARG A 389 4.07 -21.46 8.25
CA ARG A 389 2.88 -21.14 7.47
C ARG A 389 3.25 -20.68 6.06
N PRO A 390 2.41 -21.00 5.05
CA PRO A 390 2.58 -20.45 3.71
C PRO A 390 2.48 -18.92 3.72
N LEU A 391 3.37 -18.25 2.96
CA LEU A 391 3.40 -16.78 2.85
C LEU A 391 2.04 -16.21 2.45
N GLY A 392 1.33 -16.87 1.52
CA GLY A 392 0.00 -16.46 1.05
C GLY A 392 -1.09 -16.51 2.11
N SER A 393 -0.90 -17.26 3.22
CA SER A 393 -1.85 -17.32 4.34
C SER A 393 -1.77 -16.13 5.29
N LEU A 394 -0.73 -15.29 5.14
CA LEU A 394 -0.49 -14.13 6.01
C LEU A 394 -1.24 -12.90 5.50
N SER A 395 -1.56 -11.98 6.43
CA SER A 395 -2.03 -10.65 6.06
C SER A 395 -0.96 -9.88 5.25
N TYR A 396 -1.35 -8.83 4.56
CA TYR A 396 -0.41 -8.00 3.79
C TYR A 396 0.73 -7.46 4.67
N GLY A 397 0.42 -6.93 5.86
CA GLY A 397 1.41 -6.41 6.81
C GLY A 397 2.38 -7.49 7.30
N GLN A 398 1.85 -8.68 7.64
CA GLN A 398 2.67 -9.83 8.06
C GLN A 398 3.60 -10.30 6.94
N ARG A 399 3.11 -10.39 5.69
CA ARG A 399 3.95 -10.70 4.53
C ARG A 399 5.07 -9.67 4.35
N ARG A 400 4.77 -8.39 4.52
CA ARG A 400 5.74 -7.29 4.42
C ARG A 400 6.82 -7.42 5.48
N GLN A 401 6.45 -7.83 6.70
CA GLN A 401 7.40 -8.10 7.80
C GLN A 401 8.34 -9.25 7.47
N VAL A 402 7.82 -10.37 6.96
CA VAL A 402 8.64 -11.51 6.51
C VAL A 402 9.61 -11.08 5.41
N MET A 403 9.14 -10.28 4.44
CA MET A 403 9.98 -9.77 3.35
C MET A 403 11.06 -8.80 3.84
N LEU A 404 10.78 -7.97 4.85
CA LEU A 404 11.78 -7.11 5.46
C LEU A 404 12.83 -7.92 6.22
N ALA A 405 12.40 -8.90 7.03
CA ALA A 405 13.31 -9.77 7.73
C ALA A 405 14.22 -10.55 6.77
N ARG A 406 13.66 -11.03 5.64
CA ARG A 406 14.42 -11.60 4.53
C ARG A 406 15.49 -10.64 4.00
N ALA A 407 15.15 -9.36 3.84
CA ALA A 407 16.08 -8.36 3.30
C ALA A 407 17.25 -8.05 4.24
N VAL A 408 17.09 -8.24 5.55
CA VAL A 408 18.12 -7.87 6.56
C VAL A 408 18.84 -9.07 7.17
N VAL A 409 18.35 -10.30 6.99
CA VAL A 409 18.86 -11.50 7.69
C VAL A 409 20.35 -11.78 7.47
N HIS A 410 20.88 -11.43 6.30
CA HIS A 410 22.30 -11.57 5.95
C HIS A 410 23.14 -10.34 6.32
N ALA A 411 22.61 -9.42 7.13
CA ALA A 411 23.27 -8.17 7.55
C ALA A 411 23.91 -7.38 6.38
N PRO A 412 23.13 -7.00 5.35
CA PRO A 412 23.66 -6.40 4.13
C PRO A 412 24.39 -5.07 4.38
N GLU A 413 25.30 -4.70 3.48
CA GLU A 413 26.00 -3.42 3.49
C GLU A 413 25.13 -2.28 2.92
N LEU A 414 24.24 -2.61 2.00
CA LEU A 414 23.26 -1.71 1.41
C LEU A 414 21.86 -2.28 1.57
N LEU A 415 20.95 -1.52 2.14
CA LEU A 415 19.52 -1.84 2.19
C LEU A 415 18.77 -0.98 1.18
N VAL A 416 18.03 -1.63 0.26
CA VAL A 416 17.22 -0.95 -0.76
C VAL A 416 15.74 -1.27 -0.53
N LEU A 417 14.95 -0.22 -0.33
CA LEU A 417 13.53 -0.33 0.00
C LEU A 417 12.69 0.44 -1.01
N ASP A 418 11.72 -0.22 -1.63
CA ASP A 418 10.74 0.41 -2.51
C ASP A 418 9.37 0.44 -1.84
N GLU A 419 8.89 1.66 -1.52
CA GLU A 419 7.64 1.93 -0.83
C GLU A 419 7.43 1.04 0.43
N PRO A 420 8.38 1.03 1.39
CA PRO A 420 8.34 0.08 2.51
C PRO A 420 7.14 0.29 3.44
N PHE A 421 6.57 1.48 3.49
CA PHE A 421 5.47 1.85 4.39
C PHE A 421 4.09 1.59 3.80
N SER A 422 4.01 1.33 2.49
CA SER A 422 2.74 1.12 1.79
C SER A 422 2.02 -0.12 2.34
N GLY A 423 0.75 0.04 2.73
CA GLY A 423 -0.09 -1.04 3.23
C GLY A 423 0.23 -1.53 4.65
N LEU A 424 1.10 -0.86 5.37
CA LEU A 424 1.35 -1.13 6.78
C LEU A 424 0.37 -0.34 7.65
N ASP A 425 -0.08 -0.95 8.75
CA ASP A 425 -0.78 -0.24 9.80
C ASP A 425 0.17 0.69 10.59
N ALA A 426 -0.41 1.56 11.42
CA ALA A 426 0.33 2.57 12.17
C ALA A 426 1.40 1.96 13.11
N SER A 427 1.10 0.82 13.72
CA SER A 427 2.02 0.11 14.61
C SER A 427 3.23 -0.37 13.82
N TRP A 428 3.01 -1.00 12.67
CA TRP A 428 4.08 -1.50 11.81
C TRP A 428 4.88 -0.39 11.14
N GLN A 429 4.22 0.71 10.71
CA GLN A 429 4.94 1.89 10.19
C GLN A 429 5.90 2.44 11.25
N THR A 430 5.45 2.58 12.51
CA THR A 430 6.29 3.05 13.60
C THR A 430 7.48 2.11 13.86
N ARG A 431 7.26 0.79 13.90
CA ARG A 431 8.34 -0.21 14.05
C ARG A 431 9.35 -0.12 12.93
N MET A 432 8.89 -0.01 11.67
CA MET A 432 9.74 0.14 10.50
C MET A 432 10.61 1.40 10.60
N ILE A 433 10.02 2.54 10.96
CA ILE A 433 10.75 3.81 11.13
C ILE A 433 11.81 3.68 12.22
N LEU A 434 11.48 3.08 13.37
CA LEU A 434 12.44 2.85 14.45
C LEU A 434 13.59 1.94 14.03
N LEU A 435 13.29 0.85 13.31
CA LEU A 435 14.29 -0.06 12.75
C LEU A 435 15.23 0.68 11.78
N LEU A 436 14.67 1.47 10.85
CA LEU A 436 15.47 2.20 9.87
C LEU A 436 16.31 3.29 10.52
N ARG A 437 15.81 3.96 11.56
CA ARG A 437 16.60 4.92 12.36
C ARG A 437 17.75 4.22 13.10
N HIS A 438 17.48 3.04 13.66
CA HIS A 438 18.53 2.22 14.27
C HIS A 438 19.57 1.78 13.24
N TRP A 439 19.13 1.39 12.03
CA TRP A 439 19.98 1.08 10.88
C TRP A 439 20.92 2.24 10.52
N ALA A 440 20.37 3.44 10.38
CA ALA A 440 21.11 4.66 10.06
C ALA A 440 22.10 5.03 11.19
N ALA A 441 21.68 4.91 12.46
CA ALA A 441 22.52 5.19 13.64
C ALA A 441 23.74 4.25 13.74
N GLN A 442 23.67 3.04 13.16
CA GLN A 442 24.80 2.12 13.04
C GLN A 442 25.74 2.46 11.86
N GLY A 443 25.52 3.56 11.15
CA GLY A 443 26.31 3.96 9.99
C GLY A 443 26.14 3.01 8.78
N ARG A 444 24.98 2.33 8.66
CA ARG A 444 24.67 1.45 7.54
C ARG A 444 24.06 2.22 6.39
N THR A 445 24.31 1.77 5.16
CA THR A 445 23.83 2.45 3.94
C THR A 445 22.39 2.07 3.63
N LEU A 446 21.57 3.06 3.24
CA LEU A 446 20.16 2.90 2.90
C LEU A 446 19.82 3.67 1.62
N VAL A 447 19.04 3.05 0.74
CA VAL A 447 18.35 3.73 -0.36
C VAL A 447 16.87 3.40 -0.26
N LEU A 448 16.04 4.43 -0.09
CA LEU A 448 14.61 4.30 0.20
C LEU A 448 13.79 5.12 -0.79
N ALA A 449 12.96 4.47 -1.63
CA ALA A 449 11.94 5.17 -2.40
C ALA A 449 10.65 5.26 -1.60
N THR A 450 10.10 6.46 -1.48
CA THR A 450 8.82 6.71 -0.79
C THR A 450 8.13 7.96 -1.30
N HIS A 451 6.81 7.98 -1.15
CA HIS A 451 5.98 9.15 -1.39
C HIS A 451 5.56 9.87 -0.08
N SER A 452 6.02 9.39 1.08
CA SER A 452 5.69 9.92 2.40
C SER A 452 6.94 10.39 3.14
N PRO A 453 7.37 11.67 2.96
CA PRO A 453 8.59 12.18 3.58
C PRO A 453 8.41 12.57 5.06
N GLU A 454 7.19 12.55 5.61
CA GLU A 454 6.84 13.13 6.90
C GLU A 454 7.60 12.52 8.10
N HIS A 455 8.11 11.30 7.94
CA HIS A 455 8.82 10.59 9.01
C HIS A 455 10.31 10.38 8.74
N MET A 456 10.82 11.03 7.66
CA MET A 456 12.19 10.80 7.18
C MET A 456 13.22 11.70 7.89
N ASP A 457 12.79 12.71 8.64
CA ASP A 457 13.68 13.51 9.46
C ASP A 457 14.41 12.63 10.48
N ASN A 458 15.71 12.84 10.62
CA ASN A 458 16.64 12.02 11.41
C ASN A 458 16.85 10.57 10.89
N LEU A 459 16.40 10.26 9.65
CA LEU A 459 16.70 9.03 8.95
C LEU A 459 17.56 9.27 7.71
N LEU A 460 17.16 10.24 6.89
CA LEU A 460 17.84 10.52 5.62
C LEU A 460 18.98 11.53 5.82
N SER A 461 20.12 11.23 5.18
CA SER A 461 21.24 12.17 5.04
C SER A 461 21.18 12.94 3.70
N HIS A 462 20.62 12.31 2.66
CA HIS A 462 20.54 12.83 1.31
C HIS A 462 19.22 12.47 0.63
N GLY A 463 18.93 13.13 -0.48
CA GLY A 463 17.79 12.76 -1.32
C GLY A 463 17.98 13.10 -2.78
N ILE A 464 17.23 12.39 -3.63
CA ILE A 464 17.16 12.61 -5.07
C ILE A 464 15.70 12.71 -5.50
N ILE A 465 15.42 13.68 -6.36
CA ILE A 465 14.08 13.88 -6.95
C ILE A 465 14.12 13.48 -8.41
N LEU A 466 13.21 12.58 -8.79
CA LEU A 466 13.02 12.12 -10.16
C LEU A 466 11.73 12.69 -10.76
N ALA A 467 11.84 13.18 -12.00
CA ALA A 467 10.70 13.51 -12.84
C ALA A 467 10.94 13.01 -14.27
N GLN A 468 9.99 12.25 -14.81
CA GLN A 468 10.07 11.71 -16.19
C GLN A 468 11.40 10.99 -16.49
N GLY A 469 11.89 10.19 -15.54
CA GLY A 469 13.13 9.43 -15.67
C GLY A 469 14.41 10.23 -15.44
N ARG A 470 14.37 11.54 -15.22
CA ARG A 470 15.53 12.41 -15.02
C ARG A 470 15.69 12.84 -13.58
N CYS A 471 16.94 13.03 -13.16
CA CYS A 471 17.25 13.67 -11.88
C CYS A 471 16.96 15.18 -12.01
N VAL A 472 16.05 15.68 -11.18
CA VAL A 472 15.71 17.11 -11.11
C VAL A 472 16.57 17.80 -10.05
N ALA A 473 16.80 17.14 -8.92
CA ALA A 473 17.65 17.61 -7.83
C ALA A 473 18.22 16.41 -7.06
N ALA A 474 19.44 16.52 -6.60
CA ALA A 474 20.06 15.59 -5.66
C ALA A 474 20.96 16.37 -4.73
N ASP A 475 20.74 16.26 -3.41
CA ASP A 475 21.42 17.08 -2.41
C ASP A 475 21.36 16.42 -1.03
N GLU A 476 22.07 16.99 -0.05
CA GLU A 476 21.83 16.71 1.35
C GLU A 476 20.36 16.93 1.72
N TRP A 477 19.86 16.13 2.67
CA TRP A 477 18.43 16.13 3.02
C TRP A 477 17.90 17.51 3.41
N SER A 478 18.70 18.29 4.16
CA SER A 478 18.35 19.65 4.58
C SER A 478 18.19 20.60 3.40
N GLY A 479 19.08 20.55 2.42
CA GLY A 479 19.04 21.36 1.20
C GLY A 479 17.90 20.95 0.28
N LEU A 480 17.70 19.64 0.09
CA LEU A 480 16.64 19.10 -0.76
C LEU A 480 15.24 19.50 -0.27
N ARG A 481 14.99 19.52 1.03
CA ARG A 481 13.69 19.96 1.60
C ARG A 481 13.35 21.42 1.27
N GLY A 482 14.35 22.27 1.10
CA GLY A 482 14.17 23.66 0.67
C GLY A 482 14.01 23.83 -0.84
N HIS A 483 14.23 22.80 -1.62
CA HIS A 483 14.19 22.88 -3.08
C HIS A 483 12.75 22.99 -3.61
N SER A 484 12.53 23.86 -4.59
CA SER A 484 11.20 24.10 -5.18
C SER A 484 10.55 22.82 -5.76
N ALA A 485 11.35 21.92 -6.34
CA ALA A 485 10.87 20.64 -6.83
C ALA A 485 10.36 19.71 -5.71
N PHE A 486 10.94 19.78 -4.50
CA PHE A 486 10.46 19.04 -3.33
C PHE A 486 9.11 19.60 -2.87
N ALA A 487 9.02 20.93 -2.75
CA ALA A 487 7.76 21.60 -2.43
C ALA A 487 6.64 21.26 -3.44
N ALA A 488 6.97 21.23 -4.75
CA ALA A 488 6.01 20.86 -5.79
C ALA A 488 5.49 19.40 -5.68
N LEU A 489 6.28 18.49 -5.09
CA LEU A 489 5.87 17.10 -4.86
C LEU A 489 4.97 16.93 -3.62
N PHE A 490 5.22 17.72 -2.57
CA PHE A 490 4.69 17.45 -1.24
C PHE A 490 3.87 18.59 -0.63
N ASP A 491 4.04 19.84 -1.06
CA ASP A 491 3.24 20.96 -0.58
C ASP A 491 1.91 21.04 -1.35
N ALA A 492 0.81 21.25 -0.62
CA ALA A 492 -0.49 21.49 -1.23
C ALA A 492 -0.45 22.85 -1.96
N PRO A 493 -1.11 22.99 -3.14
CA PRO A 493 -1.27 24.28 -3.77
C PRO A 493 -2.13 25.17 -2.86
N GLY A 494 -1.49 26.05 -2.06
CA GLY A 494 -2.19 26.99 -1.18
C GLY A 494 -1.41 27.47 0.04
N GLN A 495 -0.28 26.84 0.40
CA GLN A 495 0.60 27.37 1.46
C GLN A 495 1.86 28.03 0.84
N ILE A 496 1.67 29.16 0.18
CA ILE A 496 2.74 30.13 0.01
C ILE A 496 2.99 30.68 1.43
N ARG A 497 4.08 30.30 2.05
CA ARG A 497 4.58 30.98 3.24
C ARG A 497 4.77 32.45 2.89
N ALA A 498 3.82 33.30 3.31
CA ALA A 498 4.05 34.72 3.43
C ALA A 498 5.07 34.88 4.56
N GLY A 499 6.20 35.48 4.23
CA GLY A 499 7.14 35.86 5.26
C GLY A 499 8.56 35.95 4.79
N SER A 500 8.88 37.17 4.47
CA SER A 500 10.08 37.99 4.70
C SER A 500 11.42 37.28 4.83
#